data_91dba6005cf660d433f5eb4a6a519e5a
#
_entry.id   91dba6005cf660d433f5eb4a6a519e5a
#
_cell.length_a   1.000
_cell.length_b   1.000
_cell.length_c   1.000
_cell.angle_alpha   90.00
_cell.angle_beta   90.00
_cell.angle_gamma   90.00
#
_symmetry.space_group_name_H-M   'P 1'
#
loop_
_entity.id
_entity.type
_entity.pdbx_description
1 polymer ?
#
loop_
_entity_poly.entity_id
_entity_poly.type
_entity_poly.pdbx_seq_one_letter_code
_entity_poly.pdbx_strand_id
1 'polypeptide(L)'
;MKKKRALIGLLAAVAVTTGLAFKFQSSQGQKLNRQQPAQSIPNYEVYHQLFHHHVAMKKKAIELEKLGNDGKFLRGFYQREAKLSNEQARIFDEIASSCEEEVVKQDIKAGAIIDEALARNGNGKLAKGTSPPEPPAALKSLWDERNAIILRAKERLQVAFGAQEFARFEEFVKSNIESRMTSTPANRQRPATPMGPRRQPHAESHPQRGR
;
A
#
# COMPACT_ATOMS: atom_id res chain seq x y z
N MET A 1 34.41 -4.24 28.64
CA MET A 1 33.18 -3.46 28.80
C MET A 1 32.53 -3.28 27.47
N LYS A 2 31.47 -4.05 27.15
CA LYS A 2 30.79 -4.06 25.84
C LYS A 2 29.59 -3.10 25.88
N LYS A 3 29.67 -1.98 25.15
CA LYS A 3 28.57 -1.02 25.00
C LYS A 3 27.51 -1.61 24.09
N LYS A 4 26.38 -2.00 24.67
CA LYS A 4 25.13 -2.34 23.91
C LYS A 4 24.55 -1.04 23.37
N ARG A 5 24.68 -0.82 22.05
CA ARG A 5 23.95 0.25 21.37
C ARG A 5 22.57 -0.28 21.03
N ALA A 6 21.57 0.26 21.70
CA ALA A 6 20.17 0.09 21.38
C ALA A 6 19.89 0.79 20.04
N LEU A 7 19.55 0.01 19.00
CA LEU A 7 19.08 0.50 17.72
C LEU A 7 17.56 0.51 17.80
N ILE A 8 17.02 1.58 18.40
CA ILE A 8 15.58 1.87 18.40
C ILE A 8 15.32 2.81 17.24
N GLY A 9 14.42 2.40 16.37
CA GLY A 9 13.54 3.31 15.65
C GLY A 9 14.03 3.85 14.33
N LEU A 10 13.52 3.31 13.27
CA LEU A 10 12.87 4.07 12.19
C LEU A 10 12.15 3.09 11.27
N LEU A 11 10.98 2.63 11.67
CA LEU A 11 9.97 2.13 10.72
C LEU A 11 9.37 3.35 10.03
N ALA A 12 10.05 3.83 9.00
CA ALA A 12 9.45 4.76 8.06
C ALA A 12 8.37 3.97 7.31
N ALA A 13 7.11 4.23 7.67
CA ALA A 13 5.96 3.78 6.92
C ALA A 13 6.01 4.42 5.53
N VAL A 14 6.49 3.67 4.55
CA VAL A 14 6.28 3.99 3.14
C VAL A 14 4.82 3.67 2.85
N ALA A 15 3.95 4.63 3.15
CA ALA A 15 2.59 4.65 2.67
C ALA A 15 2.66 5.03 1.18
N VAL A 16 2.83 4.04 0.32
CA VAL A 16 2.50 4.20 -1.10
C VAL A 16 0.98 4.20 -1.19
N THR A 17 0.41 5.39 -0.98
CA THR A 17 -1.01 5.65 -1.19
C THR A 17 -1.27 5.82 -2.68
N THR A 18 -1.31 4.74 -3.44
CA THR A 18 -2.03 4.73 -4.71
C THR A 18 -3.52 4.44 -4.44
N GLY A 19 -4.09 5.26 -3.58
CA GLY A 19 -5.52 5.26 -3.32
C GLY A 19 -6.21 6.27 -4.21
N LEU A 20 -6.43 5.98 -5.48
CA LEU A 20 -7.45 6.64 -6.28
C LEU A 20 -8.82 6.16 -5.78
N ALA A 21 -9.27 6.73 -4.66
CA ALA A 21 -10.63 6.57 -4.18
C ALA A 21 -11.55 7.38 -5.11
N PHE A 22 -12.07 6.73 -6.15
CA PHE A 22 -13.20 7.27 -6.91
C PHE A 22 -14.45 7.26 -6.02
N LYS A 23 -14.82 8.45 -5.54
CA LYS A 23 -16.08 8.66 -4.82
C LYS A 23 -17.22 8.66 -5.82
N PHE A 24 -18.07 7.63 -5.79
CA PHE A 24 -19.45 7.74 -6.23
C PHE A 24 -20.20 8.59 -5.20
N GLN A 25 -20.50 9.82 -5.54
CA GLN A 25 -21.32 10.70 -4.74
C GLN A 25 -22.73 10.72 -5.33
N SER A 26 -23.60 9.83 -4.86
CA SER A 26 -25.03 10.00 -5.05
C SER A 26 -25.54 11.03 -4.04
N SER A 27 -25.97 12.18 -4.55
CA SER A 27 -26.66 13.21 -3.80
C SER A 27 -28.02 12.68 -3.38
N GLN A 28 -28.23 12.45 -2.08
CA GLN A 28 -29.53 12.71 -1.45
C GLN A 28 -29.31 12.87 0.06
N GLY A 29 -29.70 14.02 0.58
CA GLY A 29 -29.65 14.33 1.98
C GLY A 29 -30.59 13.47 2.79
N GLN A 30 -30.03 12.68 3.68
CA GLN A 30 -30.70 12.22 4.89
C GLN A 30 -29.66 12.08 6.00
N LYS A 31 -29.76 12.91 7.00
CA LYS A 31 -29.13 12.73 8.30
C LYS A 31 -29.71 11.46 8.93
N LEU A 32 -29.07 10.35 8.70
CA LEU A 32 -29.27 9.12 9.45
C LEU A 32 -27.89 8.70 9.97
N ASN A 33 -27.76 8.82 11.28
CA ASN A 33 -26.68 8.27 12.06
C ASN A 33 -26.71 6.74 11.94
N ARG A 34 -26.35 6.21 10.76
CA ARG A 34 -26.13 4.79 10.53
C ARG A 34 -24.68 4.52 10.85
N GLN A 35 -24.45 3.87 11.96
CA GLN A 35 -23.27 3.02 12.13
C GLN A 35 -23.26 2.07 10.93
N GLN A 36 -22.52 2.45 9.88
CA GLN A 36 -22.24 1.54 8.78
C GLN A 36 -21.52 0.34 9.39
N PRO A 37 -22.03 -0.89 9.20
CA PRO A 37 -21.28 -2.07 9.61
C PRO A 37 -19.90 -1.96 9.00
N ALA A 38 -18.88 -2.25 9.79
CA ALA A 38 -17.51 -2.25 9.34
C ALA A 38 -17.45 -3.09 8.06
N GLN A 39 -17.22 -2.46 6.91
CA GLN A 39 -17.10 -3.17 5.64
C GLN A 39 -15.90 -4.09 5.77
N SER A 40 -16.13 -5.39 5.64
CA SER A 40 -15.04 -6.36 5.59
C SER A 40 -14.13 -6.03 4.42
N ILE A 41 -12.83 -6.04 4.68
CA ILE A 41 -11.84 -5.78 3.64
C ILE A 41 -11.88 -6.95 2.64
N PRO A 42 -11.97 -6.67 1.33
CA PRO A 42 -11.98 -7.75 0.33
C PRO A 42 -10.72 -8.60 0.38
N ASN A 43 -10.86 -9.92 0.21
CA ASN A 43 -9.73 -10.85 0.26
C ASN A 43 -8.59 -10.48 -0.69
N TYR A 44 -8.88 -9.98 -1.89
CA TYR A 44 -7.84 -9.58 -2.84
C TYR A 44 -6.98 -8.42 -2.30
N GLU A 45 -7.55 -7.49 -1.54
CA GLU A 45 -6.78 -6.41 -0.91
C GLU A 45 -5.86 -6.93 0.18
N VAL A 46 -6.38 -7.82 1.04
CA VAL A 46 -5.60 -8.44 2.13
C VAL A 46 -4.42 -9.23 1.58
N TYR A 47 -4.66 -10.09 0.57
CA TYR A 47 -3.62 -10.92 -0.02
C TYR A 47 -2.66 -10.13 -0.89
N HIS A 48 -3.11 -9.07 -1.57
CA HIS A 48 -2.22 -8.14 -2.24
C HIS A 48 -1.23 -7.50 -1.26
N GLN A 49 -1.74 -6.97 -0.15
CA GLN A 49 -0.90 -6.38 0.89
C GLN A 49 0.11 -7.40 1.46
N LEU A 50 -0.31 -8.63 1.69
CA LEU A 50 0.53 -9.71 2.17
C LEU A 50 1.69 -10.01 1.20
N PHE A 51 1.39 -10.24 -0.09
CA PHE A 51 2.37 -10.58 -1.11
C PHE A 51 3.33 -9.41 -1.39
N HIS A 52 2.79 -8.21 -1.55
CA HIS A 52 3.59 -6.99 -1.72
C HIS A 52 4.58 -6.77 -0.57
N HIS A 53 4.10 -6.88 0.68
CA HIS A 53 4.95 -6.71 1.86
C HIS A 53 6.04 -7.79 1.92
N HIS A 54 5.71 -9.05 1.61
CA HIS A 54 6.71 -10.12 1.56
C HIS A 54 7.82 -9.83 0.55
N VAL A 55 7.46 -9.46 -0.68
CA VAL A 55 8.42 -9.12 -1.74
C VAL A 55 9.25 -7.88 -1.39
N ALA A 56 8.63 -6.87 -0.77
CA ALA A 56 9.34 -5.67 -0.30
C ALA A 56 10.37 -6.01 0.78
N MET A 57 10.04 -6.89 1.73
CA MET A 57 10.96 -7.38 2.75
C MET A 57 12.15 -8.12 2.14
N LYS A 58 11.93 -8.97 1.13
CA LYS A 58 13.00 -9.64 0.40
C LYS A 58 13.93 -8.66 -0.32
N LYS A 59 13.36 -7.71 -1.06
CA LYS A 59 14.14 -6.65 -1.72
C LYS A 59 15.00 -5.91 -0.72
N LYS A 60 14.43 -5.55 0.44
CA LYS A 60 15.17 -4.87 1.51
C LYS A 60 16.27 -5.74 2.11
N ALA A 61 16.04 -7.05 2.28
CA ALA A 61 17.06 -7.99 2.71
C ALA A 61 18.27 -8.00 1.74
N ILE A 62 18.01 -8.07 0.45
CA ILE A 62 19.06 -8.05 -0.59
C ILE A 62 19.85 -6.73 -0.55
N GLU A 63 19.18 -5.59 -0.37
CA GLU A 63 19.85 -4.29 -0.24
C GLU A 63 20.79 -4.24 0.97
N LEU A 64 20.34 -4.75 2.12
CA LEU A 64 21.15 -4.81 3.33
C LEU A 64 22.39 -5.72 3.13
N GLU A 65 22.20 -6.88 2.51
CA GLU A 65 23.28 -7.81 2.22
C GLU A 65 24.32 -7.23 1.26
N LYS A 66 23.91 -6.47 0.24
CA LYS A 66 24.82 -5.72 -0.64
C LYS A 66 25.67 -4.69 0.11
N LEU A 67 25.15 -4.17 1.22
CA LEU A 67 25.85 -3.22 2.10
C LEU A 67 26.67 -3.93 3.20
N GLY A 68 26.79 -5.27 3.16
CA GLY A 68 27.51 -6.05 4.18
C GLY A 68 26.74 -6.25 5.48
N ASN A 69 25.43 -5.95 5.52
CA ASN A 69 24.58 -6.13 6.69
C ASN A 69 23.80 -7.45 6.60
N ASP A 70 23.36 -7.97 7.76
CA ASP A 70 22.57 -9.21 7.78
C ASP A 70 21.10 -8.96 7.37
N GLY A 71 20.72 -9.50 6.22
CA GLY A 71 19.35 -9.47 5.69
C GLY A 71 18.49 -10.69 6.09
N LYS A 72 19.05 -11.70 6.78
CA LYS A 72 18.36 -12.97 7.09
C LYS A 72 17.08 -12.79 7.88
N PHE A 73 17.05 -11.83 8.79
CA PHE A 73 15.85 -11.53 9.59
C PHE A 73 14.67 -11.14 8.70
N LEU A 74 14.88 -10.26 7.72
CA LEU A 74 13.83 -9.83 6.81
C LEU A 74 13.43 -10.95 5.84
N ARG A 75 14.40 -11.70 5.34
CA ARG A 75 14.16 -12.81 4.40
C ARG A 75 13.29 -13.91 5.01
N GLY A 76 13.52 -14.26 6.28
CA GLY A 76 12.77 -15.28 7.01
C GLY A 76 11.56 -14.75 7.81
N PHE A 77 11.13 -13.50 7.60
CA PHE A 77 10.09 -12.87 8.42
C PHE A 77 8.80 -13.70 8.45
N TYR A 78 8.17 -13.94 7.30
CA TYR A 78 6.90 -14.69 7.26
C TYR A 78 7.03 -16.14 7.67
N GLN A 79 8.18 -16.77 7.40
CA GLN A 79 8.43 -18.13 7.88
C GLN A 79 8.33 -18.22 9.39
N ARG A 80 8.93 -17.27 10.12
CA ARG A 80 8.88 -17.26 11.58
C ARG A 80 7.54 -16.84 12.13
N GLU A 81 7.00 -15.74 11.62
CA GLU A 81 5.77 -15.15 12.16
C GLU A 81 4.54 -16.05 11.90
N ALA A 82 4.43 -16.62 10.71
CA ALA A 82 3.36 -17.55 10.35
C ALA A 82 3.68 -19.01 10.68
N LYS A 83 4.86 -19.30 11.28
CA LYS A 83 5.34 -20.64 11.65
C LYS A 83 5.32 -21.63 10.47
N LEU A 84 5.75 -21.18 9.31
CA LEU A 84 5.79 -22.01 8.11
C LEU A 84 6.97 -22.97 8.16
N SER A 85 6.78 -24.21 7.68
CA SER A 85 7.87 -25.12 7.41
C SER A 85 8.80 -24.54 6.31
N ASN A 86 9.99 -25.06 6.15
CA ASN A 86 10.91 -24.64 5.09
C ASN A 86 10.26 -24.76 3.70
N GLU A 87 9.54 -25.84 3.46
CA GLU A 87 8.86 -26.08 2.19
C GLU A 87 7.69 -25.11 1.98
N GLN A 88 6.86 -24.89 3.00
CA GLN A 88 5.77 -23.90 2.93
C GLN A 88 6.31 -22.48 2.70
N ALA A 89 7.41 -22.11 3.35
CA ALA A 89 8.04 -20.81 3.15
C ALA A 89 8.57 -20.65 1.72
N ARG A 90 9.16 -21.70 1.14
CA ARG A 90 9.61 -21.71 -0.25
C ARG A 90 8.45 -21.54 -1.23
N ILE A 91 7.37 -22.29 -1.03
CA ILE A 91 6.15 -22.22 -1.85
C ILE A 91 5.51 -20.84 -1.75
N PHE A 92 5.39 -20.30 -0.53
CA PHE A 92 4.85 -18.96 -0.29
C PHE A 92 5.67 -17.90 -1.02
N ASP A 93 7.00 -17.98 -0.93
CA ASP A 93 7.92 -17.08 -1.60
C ASP A 93 7.76 -17.08 -3.13
N GLU A 94 7.66 -18.27 -3.72
CA GLU A 94 7.48 -18.44 -5.16
C GLU A 94 6.14 -17.88 -5.63
N ILE A 95 5.05 -18.20 -4.93
CA ILE A 95 3.71 -17.73 -5.29
C ILE A 95 3.59 -16.22 -5.11
N ALA A 96 4.09 -15.66 -4.01
CA ALA A 96 4.04 -14.23 -3.74
C ALA A 96 4.86 -13.44 -4.76
N SER A 97 6.06 -13.92 -5.10
CA SER A 97 6.93 -13.27 -6.10
C SER A 97 6.30 -13.28 -7.49
N SER A 98 5.76 -14.43 -7.93
CA SER A 98 5.05 -14.54 -9.22
C SER A 98 3.82 -13.64 -9.27
N CYS A 99 3.02 -13.60 -8.21
CA CYS A 99 1.84 -12.75 -8.13
C CYS A 99 2.21 -11.26 -8.24
N GLU A 100 3.22 -10.83 -7.50
CA GLU A 100 3.68 -9.42 -7.52
C GLU A 100 4.18 -9.01 -8.91
N GLU A 101 4.91 -9.89 -9.61
CA GLU A 101 5.36 -9.63 -10.98
C GLU A 101 4.19 -9.47 -11.95
N GLU A 102 3.15 -10.30 -11.83
CA GLU A 102 1.97 -10.20 -12.67
C GLU A 102 1.16 -8.94 -12.36
N VAL A 103 0.99 -8.60 -11.08
CA VAL A 103 0.31 -7.37 -10.64
C VAL A 103 1.02 -6.13 -11.17
N VAL A 104 2.36 -6.07 -11.05
CA VAL A 104 3.14 -4.94 -11.57
C VAL A 104 2.96 -4.76 -13.07
N LYS A 105 2.85 -5.84 -13.85
CA LYS A 105 2.56 -5.75 -15.29
C LYS A 105 1.19 -5.11 -15.56
N GLN A 106 0.18 -5.43 -14.75
CA GLN A 106 -1.14 -4.80 -14.88
C GLN A 106 -1.12 -3.33 -14.44
N ASP A 107 -0.42 -3.02 -13.36
CA ASP A 107 -0.28 -1.65 -12.87
C ASP A 107 0.44 -0.73 -13.88
N ILE A 108 1.44 -1.25 -14.60
CA ILE A 108 2.12 -0.52 -15.70
C ILE A 108 1.12 -0.22 -16.84
N LYS A 109 0.31 -1.19 -17.25
CA LYS A 109 -0.72 -0.99 -18.29
C LYS A 109 -1.76 0.04 -17.84
N ALA A 110 -2.22 -0.06 -16.59
CA ALA A 110 -3.16 0.90 -16.01
C ALA A 110 -2.57 2.31 -15.94
N GLY A 111 -1.29 2.44 -15.56
CA GLY A 111 -0.57 3.71 -15.55
C GLY A 111 -0.57 4.39 -16.92
N ALA A 112 -0.26 3.66 -17.98
CA ALA A 112 -0.25 4.21 -19.34
C ALA A 112 -1.64 4.75 -19.76
N ILE A 113 -2.73 4.04 -19.41
CA ILE A 113 -4.10 4.50 -19.70
C ILE A 113 -4.45 5.76 -18.88
N ILE A 114 -4.02 5.81 -17.62
CA ILE A 114 -4.24 6.96 -16.75
C ILE A 114 -3.49 8.18 -17.30
N ASP A 115 -2.22 8.02 -17.66
CA ASP A 115 -1.39 9.09 -18.20
C ASP A 115 -1.99 9.67 -19.50
N GLU A 116 -2.46 8.78 -20.40
CA GLU A 116 -3.16 9.18 -21.61
C GLU A 116 -4.47 9.94 -21.32
N ALA A 117 -5.27 9.45 -20.38
CA ALA A 117 -6.50 10.12 -19.97
C ALA A 117 -6.23 11.50 -19.33
N LEU A 118 -5.19 11.62 -18.51
CA LEU A 118 -4.76 12.89 -17.92
C LEU A 118 -4.28 13.87 -18.98
N ALA A 119 -3.50 13.42 -19.97
CA ALA A 119 -3.02 14.27 -21.06
C ALA A 119 -4.19 14.85 -21.89
N ARG A 120 -5.21 14.02 -22.18
CA ARG A 120 -6.43 14.47 -22.89
C ARG A 120 -7.24 15.51 -22.09
N ASN A 121 -7.21 15.44 -20.76
CA ASN A 121 -7.97 16.30 -19.85
C ASN A 121 -7.15 17.44 -19.23
N GLY A 122 -6.15 17.97 -19.93
CA GLY A 122 -5.36 19.11 -19.47
C GLY A 122 -4.55 18.81 -18.19
N ASN A 123 -3.97 17.61 -18.08
CA ASN A 123 -3.18 17.14 -16.93
C ASN A 123 -3.94 17.21 -15.58
N GLY A 124 -5.22 16.87 -15.61
CA GLY A 124 -6.04 16.77 -14.40
C GLY A 124 -6.46 18.11 -13.80
N LYS A 125 -6.20 19.23 -14.47
CA LYS A 125 -6.70 20.55 -14.05
C LYS A 125 -8.16 20.69 -14.43
N LEU A 126 -9.05 20.20 -13.58
CA LEU A 126 -10.49 20.40 -13.75
C LEU A 126 -10.85 21.84 -13.35
N ALA A 127 -11.69 22.49 -14.14
CA ALA A 127 -12.26 23.78 -13.76
C ALA A 127 -13.06 23.63 -12.46
N LYS A 128 -13.07 24.66 -11.62
CA LYS A 128 -13.79 24.64 -10.35
C LYS A 128 -15.28 24.34 -10.60
N GLY A 129 -15.80 23.27 -10.03
CA GLY A 129 -17.20 22.83 -10.20
C GLY A 129 -17.44 21.80 -11.31
N THR A 130 -16.40 21.38 -12.04
CA THR A 130 -16.52 20.31 -13.03
C THR A 130 -16.38 18.94 -12.34
N SER A 131 -17.26 18.01 -12.63
CA SER A 131 -17.11 16.62 -12.19
C SER A 131 -15.93 15.96 -12.91
N PRO A 132 -15.15 15.10 -12.23
CA PRO A 132 -14.13 14.30 -12.90
C PRO A 132 -14.74 13.47 -14.03
N PRO A 133 -14.05 13.33 -15.16
CA PRO A 133 -14.50 12.46 -16.24
C PRO A 133 -14.62 11.01 -15.74
N GLU A 134 -15.53 10.25 -16.35
CA GLU A 134 -15.68 8.83 -16.05
C GLU A 134 -14.37 8.09 -16.41
N PRO A 135 -13.91 7.16 -15.53
CA PRO A 135 -12.72 6.37 -15.81
C PRO A 135 -12.88 5.57 -17.10
N PRO A 136 -11.84 5.46 -17.93
CA PRO A 136 -11.89 4.60 -19.11
C PRO A 136 -12.31 3.17 -18.77
N ALA A 137 -13.20 2.56 -19.54
CA ALA A 137 -13.68 1.19 -19.32
C ALA A 137 -12.53 0.16 -19.24
N ALA A 138 -11.45 0.39 -19.96
CA ALA A 138 -10.25 -0.44 -19.92
C ALA A 138 -9.60 -0.50 -18.52
N LEU A 139 -9.68 0.56 -17.71
CA LEU A 139 -9.17 0.54 -16.34
C LEU A 139 -9.96 -0.41 -15.44
N LYS A 140 -11.27 -0.49 -15.65
CA LYS A 140 -12.09 -1.44 -14.89
C LYS A 140 -11.69 -2.88 -15.21
N SER A 141 -11.49 -3.20 -16.49
CA SER A 141 -11.05 -4.54 -16.92
C SER A 141 -9.68 -4.91 -16.31
N LEU A 142 -8.71 -4.00 -16.33
CA LEU A 142 -7.40 -4.22 -15.72
C LEU A 142 -7.49 -4.41 -14.20
N TRP A 143 -8.37 -3.67 -13.55
CA TRP A 143 -8.64 -3.84 -12.12
C TRP A 143 -9.21 -5.22 -11.80
N ASP A 144 -10.20 -5.65 -12.55
CA ASP A 144 -10.83 -6.97 -12.38
C ASP A 144 -9.80 -8.10 -12.63
N GLU A 145 -8.97 -7.97 -13.69
CA GLU A 145 -7.88 -8.91 -13.98
C GLU A 145 -6.82 -8.95 -12.87
N ARG A 146 -6.40 -7.78 -12.36
CA ARG A 146 -5.47 -7.67 -11.24
C ARG A 146 -5.98 -8.41 -10.00
N ASN A 147 -7.25 -8.19 -9.65
CA ASN A 147 -7.86 -8.85 -8.50
C ASN A 147 -7.94 -10.37 -8.70
N ALA A 148 -8.26 -10.81 -9.92
CA ALA A 148 -8.27 -12.23 -10.27
C ALA A 148 -6.88 -12.89 -10.16
N ILE A 149 -5.80 -12.19 -10.53
CA ILE A 149 -4.41 -12.67 -10.35
C ILE A 149 -4.15 -12.95 -8.87
N ILE A 150 -4.49 -12.01 -7.99
CA ILE A 150 -4.26 -12.12 -6.55
C ILE A 150 -5.07 -13.29 -5.94
N LEU A 151 -6.34 -13.41 -6.34
CA LEU A 151 -7.19 -14.50 -5.84
C LEU A 151 -6.70 -15.87 -6.31
N ARG A 152 -6.26 -16.01 -7.56
CA ARG A 152 -5.62 -17.26 -8.03
C ARG A 152 -4.34 -17.60 -7.27
N ALA A 153 -3.53 -16.60 -6.90
CA ALA A 153 -2.36 -16.82 -6.05
C ALA A 153 -2.75 -17.32 -4.64
N LYS A 154 -3.83 -16.77 -4.05
CA LYS A 154 -4.40 -17.29 -2.80
C LYS A 154 -4.84 -18.75 -2.93
N GLU A 155 -5.55 -19.09 -4.01
CA GLU A 155 -6.01 -20.47 -4.28
C GLU A 155 -4.82 -21.44 -4.44
N ARG A 156 -3.76 -21.04 -5.14
CA ARG A 156 -2.52 -21.82 -5.26
C ARG A 156 -1.89 -22.09 -3.89
N LEU A 157 -1.87 -21.13 -2.98
CA LEU A 157 -1.41 -21.32 -1.60
C LEU A 157 -2.30 -22.32 -0.86
N GLN A 158 -3.61 -22.20 -0.99
CA GLN A 158 -4.57 -23.11 -0.36
C GLN A 158 -4.36 -24.56 -0.81
N VAL A 159 -4.17 -24.77 -2.10
CA VAL A 159 -3.90 -26.10 -2.66
C VAL A 159 -2.55 -26.64 -2.16
N ALA A 160 -1.51 -25.81 -2.17
CA ALA A 160 -0.16 -26.22 -1.83
C ALA A 160 0.03 -26.50 -0.32
N PHE A 161 -0.65 -25.78 0.54
CA PHE A 161 -0.56 -25.97 1.99
C PHE A 161 -1.52 -27.06 2.48
N GLY A 162 -2.59 -27.36 1.72
CA GLY A 162 -3.68 -28.21 2.18
C GLY A 162 -4.59 -27.49 3.19
N ALA A 163 -5.80 -28.04 3.38
CA ALA A 163 -6.88 -27.35 4.09
C ALA A 163 -6.51 -26.92 5.52
N GLN A 164 -5.88 -27.80 6.29
CA GLN A 164 -5.57 -27.53 7.70
C GLN A 164 -4.48 -26.46 7.86
N GLU A 165 -3.38 -26.59 7.14
CA GLU A 165 -2.26 -25.67 7.24
C GLU A 165 -2.63 -24.31 6.66
N PHE A 166 -3.42 -24.29 5.57
CA PHE A 166 -3.93 -23.05 5.01
C PHE A 166 -4.88 -22.34 5.98
N ALA A 167 -5.75 -23.04 6.69
CA ALA A 167 -6.62 -22.45 7.71
C ALA A 167 -5.80 -21.75 8.82
N ARG A 168 -4.70 -22.37 9.29
CA ARG A 168 -3.79 -21.73 10.26
C ARG A 168 -3.10 -20.49 9.68
N PHE A 169 -2.67 -20.58 8.43
CA PHE A 169 -2.06 -19.45 7.73
C PHE A 169 -3.08 -18.32 7.53
N GLU A 170 -4.33 -18.62 7.17
CA GLU A 170 -5.39 -17.63 7.01
C GLU A 170 -5.72 -16.93 8.33
N GLU A 171 -5.71 -17.64 9.46
CA GLU A 171 -5.85 -17.03 10.79
C GLU A 171 -4.70 -16.07 11.11
N PHE A 172 -3.47 -16.43 10.77
CA PHE A 172 -2.34 -15.52 10.86
C PHE A 172 -2.55 -14.28 10.00
N VAL A 173 -3.00 -14.43 8.75
CA VAL A 173 -3.26 -13.30 7.82
C VAL A 173 -4.33 -12.37 8.39
N LYS A 174 -5.43 -12.89 8.90
CA LYS A 174 -6.49 -12.10 9.56
C LYS A 174 -5.97 -11.32 10.75
N SER A 175 -5.24 -11.98 11.63
CA SER A 175 -4.77 -11.39 12.89
C SER A 175 -3.65 -10.36 12.69
N ASN A 176 -2.79 -10.54 11.69
CA ASN A 176 -1.57 -9.74 11.54
C ASN A 176 -1.56 -8.80 10.35
N ILE A 177 -2.36 -9.08 9.32
CA ILE A 177 -2.43 -8.25 8.11
C ILE A 177 -3.76 -7.50 8.08
N GLU A 178 -4.89 -8.23 8.01
CA GLU A 178 -6.22 -7.62 7.89
C GLU A 178 -6.54 -6.69 9.07
N SER A 179 -6.24 -7.11 10.31
CA SER A 179 -6.46 -6.31 11.51
C SER A 179 -5.71 -4.97 11.52
N ARG A 180 -4.60 -4.88 10.81
CA ARG A 180 -3.80 -3.65 10.68
C ARG A 180 -4.20 -2.81 9.47
N MET A 181 -4.95 -3.37 8.54
CA MET A 181 -5.55 -2.66 7.42
C MET A 181 -6.80 -1.94 7.91
N THR A 182 -6.65 -1.04 8.89
CA THR A 182 -7.78 -0.22 9.32
C THR A 182 -8.31 0.52 8.10
N SER A 183 -9.58 0.30 7.80
CA SER A 183 -10.32 1.17 6.91
C SER A 183 -10.25 2.57 7.49
N THR A 184 -9.24 3.35 7.06
CA THR A 184 -9.24 4.78 7.35
C THR A 184 -10.47 5.31 6.63
N PRO A 185 -11.52 5.73 7.36
CA PRO A 185 -12.67 6.30 6.69
C PRO A 185 -12.14 7.42 5.80
N ALA A 186 -12.50 7.41 4.51
CA ALA A 186 -12.06 8.38 3.51
C ALA A 186 -12.47 9.83 3.86
N ASN A 187 -12.92 10.08 5.07
CA ASN A 187 -13.47 11.34 5.56
C ASN A 187 -12.75 11.88 6.80
N ARG A 188 -11.45 11.66 6.96
CA ARG A 188 -10.68 12.65 7.71
C ARG A 188 -10.32 13.78 6.76
N GLN A 189 -11.29 14.68 6.52
CA GLN A 189 -10.96 16.05 6.18
C GLN A 189 -10.00 16.53 7.28
N ARG A 190 -8.71 16.58 6.95
CA ARG A 190 -7.76 17.33 7.77
C ARG A 190 -8.40 18.70 7.91
N PRO A 191 -8.73 19.18 9.13
CA PRO A 191 -9.09 20.56 9.28
C PRO A 191 -7.96 21.35 8.64
N ALA A 192 -8.33 22.21 7.68
CA ALA A 192 -7.37 23.11 7.06
C ALA A 192 -6.72 23.87 8.22
N THR A 193 -5.49 23.54 8.54
CA THR A 193 -4.69 24.30 9.51
C THR A 193 -4.62 25.69 8.90
N PRO A 194 -5.15 26.74 9.57
CA PRO A 194 -5.02 28.09 9.05
C PRO A 194 -3.54 28.35 8.82
N MET A 195 -3.14 28.58 7.58
CA MET A 195 -1.78 29.04 7.28
C MET A 195 -1.60 30.33 8.08
N GLY A 196 -0.88 30.24 9.20
CA GLY A 196 -0.40 31.43 9.91
C GLY A 196 0.32 32.37 8.94
N PRO A 197 0.26 33.68 9.18
CA PRO A 197 0.84 34.65 8.28
C PRO A 197 2.32 34.31 8.06
N ARG A 198 2.67 34.13 6.80
CA ARG A 198 4.03 33.84 6.30
C ARG A 198 4.93 34.95 6.84
N ARG A 199 5.77 34.63 7.84
CA ARG A 199 6.80 35.56 8.32
C ARG A 199 7.66 35.96 7.12
N GLN A 200 7.60 37.24 6.77
CA GLN A 200 8.51 37.83 5.80
C GLN A 200 9.93 37.72 6.37
N PRO A 201 10.92 37.31 5.56
CA PRO A 201 12.29 37.35 5.99
C PRO A 201 12.68 38.80 6.28
N HIS A 202 13.12 39.07 7.50
CA HIS A 202 13.70 40.36 7.87
C HIS A 202 14.87 40.62 6.93
N ALA A 203 14.81 41.77 6.21
CA ALA A 203 15.92 42.29 5.50
C ALA A 203 17.01 42.69 6.53
N GLU A 204 18.09 41.94 6.57
CA GLU A 204 19.29 42.32 7.32
C GLU A 204 19.87 43.57 6.71
N SER A 205 19.70 44.67 7.41
CA SER A 205 20.41 45.93 7.14
C SER A 205 21.89 45.73 7.48
N HIS A 206 22.72 45.61 6.45
CA HIS A 206 24.17 45.67 6.56
C HIS A 206 24.58 47.06 7.11
N PRO A 207 25.34 47.10 8.22
CA PRO A 207 26.02 48.36 8.62
C PRO A 207 27.20 48.59 7.68
N GLN A 208 27.15 49.68 6.93
CA GLN A 208 28.31 50.21 6.21
C GLN A 208 29.41 50.56 7.25
N ARG A 209 30.51 49.86 7.19
CA ARG A 209 31.78 50.23 7.85
C ARG A 209 32.47 51.24 6.92
N GLY A 210 32.36 52.52 7.26
CA GLY A 210 33.23 53.55 6.77
C GLY A 210 34.54 53.54 7.56
N ARG A 211 35.64 53.54 6.84
CA ARG A 211 37.02 53.86 7.18
C ARG A 211 37.56 53.43 8.53
#